data_a9e8510bbeed8c87e4837c8771251b53
#
_entry.id   a9e8510bbeed8c87e4837c8771251b53
#
_cell.length_a   1.000
_cell.length_b   1.000
_cell.length_c   1.000
_cell.angle_alpha   90.00
_cell.angle_beta   90.00
_cell.angle_gamma   90.00
#
_symmetry.space_group_name_H-M   'P 1'
#
loop_
_entity.id
_entity.type
_entity.pdbx_description
1 polymer ?
#
loop_
_entity_poly.entity_id
_entity_poly.type
_entity_poly.pdbx_seq_one_letter_code
_entity_poly.pdbx_strand_id
1 'polypeptide(L)'
;MRSVRADAHYTRVHDGTRERMCPWSISEAEAQLDPGLFVRVHRSHIVAIPHVSFVRKEGDGAVIELDGPTPHRVPVSRAKIAEVKARLGLARRHA
;
A
#
# COMPACT_ATOMS: atom_id res chain seq x y z
N MET A 1 7.38 6.60 5.15
CA MET A 1 7.14 5.40 4.32
C MET A 1 5.71 5.44 3.80
N ARG A 2 5.56 5.39 2.49
CA ARG A 2 4.23 5.39 1.85
C ARG A 2 3.82 4.04 1.33
N SER A 3 4.77 3.28 0.78
CA SER A 3 4.47 1.94 0.26
C SER A 3 5.70 1.06 0.29
N VAL A 4 5.46 -0.25 0.21
CA VAL A 4 6.48 -1.27 0.13
C VAL A 4 6.09 -2.19 -1.02
N ARG A 5 7.02 -2.46 -1.93
CA ARG A 5 6.79 -3.44 -3.00
C ARG A 5 7.84 -4.53 -2.98
N ALA A 6 7.42 -5.73 -3.34
CA ALA A 6 8.32 -6.87 -3.44
C ALA A 6 9.23 -6.73 -4.66
N ASP A 7 10.50 -7.10 -4.49
CA ASP A 7 11.50 -7.11 -5.55
C ASP A 7 12.40 -8.33 -5.32
N ALA A 8 12.04 -9.46 -5.93
CA ALA A 8 12.68 -10.76 -5.68
C ALA A 8 12.62 -11.11 -4.18
N HIS A 9 13.76 -11.29 -3.54
CA HIS A 9 13.84 -11.64 -2.11
C HIS A 9 13.88 -10.43 -1.20
N TYR A 10 13.87 -9.22 -1.79
CA TYR A 10 13.96 -7.97 -1.06
C TYR A 10 12.66 -7.19 -1.22
N THR A 11 12.57 -6.06 -0.55
CA THR A 11 11.50 -5.10 -0.78
C THR A 11 12.09 -3.75 -1.10
N ARG A 12 11.30 -2.90 -1.78
CA ARG A 12 11.62 -1.50 -1.99
C ARG A 12 10.61 -0.66 -1.25
N VAL A 13 11.11 0.24 -0.44
CA VAL A 13 10.31 1.13 0.39
C VAL A 13 10.27 2.50 -0.27
N HIS A 14 9.07 2.98 -0.57
CA HIS A 14 8.86 4.29 -1.21
C HIS A 14 8.44 5.30 -0.14
N ASP A 15 9.13 6.45 -0.10
CA ASP A 15 8.88 7.49 0.91
C ASP A 15 8.15 8.72 0.36
N GLY A 16 7.71 8.67 -0.88
CA GLY A 16 7.03 9.78 -1.56
C GLY A 16 7.89 10.42 -2.64
N THR A 17 9.20 10.30 -2.56
CA THR A 17 10.13 10.88 -3.54
C THR A 17 11.09 9.85 -4.12
N ARG A 18 11.51 8.86 -3.35
CA ARG A 18 12.46 7.86 -3.81
C ARG A 18 12.20 6.52 -3.15
N GLU A 19 12.82 5.48 -3.70
CA GLU A 19 12.79 4.13 -3.16
C GLU A 19 14.11 3.78 -2.50
N ARG A 20 14.03 2.98 -1.44
CA ARG A 20 15.20 2.40 -0.77
C ARG A 20 15.01 0.89 -0.70
N MET A 21 16.10 0.16 -0.86
CA MET A 21 16.08 -1.28 -0.71
C MET A 21 16.02 -1.67 0.77
N CYS A 22 15.17 -2.64 1.07
CA CYS A 22 15.06 -3.22 2.40
C CYS A 22 15.32 -4.73 2.27
N PRO A 23 16.12 -5.33 3.17
CA PRO A 23 16.47 -6.76 3.05
C PRO A 23 15.36 -7.72 3.43
N TRP A 24 14.20 -7.22 3.84
CA TRP A 24 13.06 -8.09 4.18
C TRP A 24 12.29 -8.51 2.93
N SER A 25 11.73 -9.73 2.97
CA SER A 25 10.69 -10.12 2.02
C SER A 25 9.42 -9.29 2.31
N ILE A 26 8.47 -9.31 1.37
CA ILE A 26 7.20 -8.56 1.58
C ILE A 26 6.43 -9.10 2.79
N SER A 27 6.47 -10.41 3.04
CA SER A 27 5.80 -11.00 4.20
C SER A 27 6.48 -10.64 5.51
N GLU A 28 7.81 -10.58 5.52
CA GLU A 28 8.56 -10.11 6.69
C GLU A 28 8.27 -8.64 6.96
N ALA A 29 8.25 -7.83 5.92
CA ALA A 29 7.91 -6.40 6.05
C ALA A 29 6.51 -6.23 6.62
N GLU A 30 5.53 -6.99 6.12
CA GLU A 30 4.17 -6.94 6.64
C GLU A 30 4.12 -7.25 8.13
N ALA A 31 4.88 -8.25 8.58
CA ALA A 31 4.93 -8.65 9.98
C ALA A 31 5.53 -7.57 10.89
N GLN A 32 6.41 -6.72 10.34
CA GLN A 32 7.09 -5.67 11.11
C GLN A 32 6.34 -4.35 11.13
N LEU A 33 5.38 -4.15 10.23
CA LEU A 33 4.65 -2.90 10.14
C LEU A 33 3.39 -2.91 11.00
N ASP A 34 2.99 -1.73 11.48
CA ASP A 34 1.79 -1.57 12.29
C ASP A 34 0.54 -1.86 11.43
N PRO A 35 -0.24 -2.90 11.75
CA PRO A 35 -1.41 -3.23 10.95
C PRO A 35 -2.52 -2.18 11.02
N GLY A 36 -2.46 -1.25 11.97
CA GLY A 36 -3.38 -0.11 12.03
C GLY A 36 -3.05 0.99 11.03
N LEU A 37 -1.82 1.01 10.52
CA LEU A 37 -1.34 2.05 9.62
C LEU A 37 -1.01 1.53 8.22
N PHE A 38 -0.82 0.23 8.06
CA PHE A 38 -0.42 -0.36 6.79
C PHE A 38 -1.36 -1.50 6.43
N VAL A 39 -1.62 -1.64 5.14
CA VAL A 39 -2.44 -2.74 4.63
C VAL A 39 -1.80 -3.35 3.39
N ARG A 40 -1.76 -4.67 3.34
CA ARG A 40 -1.27 -5.37 2.17
C ARG A 40 -2.40 -5.41 1.13
N VAL A 41 -2.19 -4.71 0.02
CA VAL A 41 -3.22 -4.52 -1.00
C VAL A 41 -3.04 -5.45 -2.19
N HIS A 42 -1.90 -6.09 -2.26
CA HIS A 42 -1.53 -6.99 -3.36
C HIS A 42 -0.47 -7.94 -2.81
N ARG A 43 -0.31 -9.11 -3.42
CA ARG A 43 0.74 -10.04 -2.98
C ARG A 43 2.14 -9.40 -3.00
N SER A 44 2.30 -8.35 -3.78
CA SER A 44 3.59 -7.66 -3.95
C SER A 44 3.61 -6.22 -3.43
N HIS A 45 2.53 -5.75 -2.81
CA HIS A 45 2.44 -4.35 -2.39
C HIS A 45 1.76 -4.16 -1.05
N ILE A 46 2.35 -3.26 -0.23
CA ILE A 46 1.78 -2.78 1.03
C ILE A 46 1.72 -1.26 0.93
N VAL A 47 0.66 -0.65 1.44
CA VAL A 47 0.51 0.82 1.45
C VAL A 47 0.27 1.34 2.85
N ALA A 48 0.70 2.58 3.09
CA ALA A 48 0.43 3.32 4.33
C ALA A 48 -0.95 3.97 4.20
N ILE A 49 -1.89 3.56 5.03
CA ILE A 49 -3.28 4.06 4.99
C ILE A 49 -3.37 5.59 5.04
N PRO A 50 -2.64 6.30 5.93
CA PRO A 50 -2.72 7.76 5.99
C PRO A 50 -2.29 8.48 4.71
N HIS A 51 -1.54 7.83 3.84
CA HIS A 51 -1.05 8.44 2.62
C HIS A 51 -1.88 8.13 1.37
N VAL A 52 -2.99 7.41 1.54
CA VAL A 52 -3.88 7.11 0.42
C VAL A 52 -4.72 8.34 0.08
N SER A 53 -4.58 8.84 -1.14
CA SER A 53 -5.39 9.95 -1.65
C SER A 53 -6.75 9.47 -2.10
N PHE A 54 -6.77 8.43 -2.93
CA PHE A 54 -8.02 7.82 -3.38
C PHE A 54 -7.79 6.40 -3.89
N VAL A 55 -8.89 5.67 -4.02
CA VAL A 55 -8.94 4.34 -4.61
C VAL A 55 -9.88 4.40 -5.80
N ARG A 56 -9.42 3.92 -6.94
CA ARG A 56 -10.22 3.89 -8.16
C ARG A 56 -10.35 2.47 -8.68
N LYS A 57 -11.56 2.08 -9.06
CA LYS A 57 -11.77 0.80 -9.69
C LYS A 57 -11.20 0.85 -11.12
N GLU A 58 -10.48 -0.21 -11.50
CA GLU A 58 -9.86 -0.30 -12.82
C GLU A 58 -9.95 -1.75 -13.30
N GLY A 59 -10.75 -2.01 -14.30
CA GLY A 59 -11.02 -3.37 -14.76
C GLY A 59 -11.64 -4.21 -13.65
N ASP A 60 -11.08 -5.40 -13.42
CA ASP A 60 -11.51 -6.29 -12.34
C ASP A 60 -10.85 -5.97 -11.01
N GLY A 61 -9.84 -5.12 -11.01
CA GLY A 61 -9.10 -4.74 -9.84
C GLY A 61 -9.34 -3.30 -9.44
N ALA A 62 -8.40 -2.74 -8.72
CA ALA A 62 -8.42 -1.34 -8.31
C ALA A 62 -7.00 -0.80 -8.29
N VAL A 63 -6.88 0.52 -8.27
CA VAL A 63 -5.61 1.23 -8.14
C VAL A 63 -5.74 2.22 -7.00
N ILE A 64 -4.75 2.22 -6.13
CA ILE A 64 -4.61 3.21 -5.07
C ILE A 64 -3.63 4.28 -5.55
N GLU A 65 -3.98 5.55 -5.35
CA GLU A 65 -3.04 6.63 -5.54
C GLU A 65 -2.60 7.14 -4.18
N LEU A 66 -1.29 7.25 -4.00
CA LEU A 66 -0.67 7.75 -2.78
C LEU A 66 -0.28 9.20 -2.96
N ASP A 67 -0.37 9.98 -1.87
CA ASP A 67 0.03 11.38 -1.89
C ASP A 67 1.55 11.53 -2.00
N GLY A 68 2.00 12.75 -2.28
CA GLY A 68 3.41 13.08 -2.37
C GLY A 68 3.69 14.05 -3.51
N PRO A 69 4.95 14.51 -3.63
CA PRO A 69 5.34 15.42 -4.72
C PRO A 69 5.09 14.83 -6.10
N THR A 70 5.25 13.52 -6.23
CA THR A 70 4.93 12.79 -7.46
C THR A 70 3.89 11.75 -7.11
N PRO A 71 2.70 11.79 -7.75
CA PRO A 71 1.68 10.79 -7.50
C PRO A 71 2.21 9.37 -7.75
N HIS A 72 1.97 8.48 -6.84
CA HIS A 72 2.42 7.10 -6.93
C HIS A 72 1.20 6.18 -6.92
N ARG A 73 1.11 5.28 -7.90
CA ARG A 73 -0.01 4.36 -8.05
C ARG A 73 0.41 2.95 -7.68
N VAL A 74 -0.48 2.28 -6.94
CA VAL A 74 -0.25 0.92 -6.47
C VAL A 74 -1.45 0.06 -6.85
N PRO A 75 -1.22 -1.10 -7.50
CA PRO A 75 -2.33 -1.99 -7.85
C PRO A 75 -2.89 -2.68 -6.62
N VAL A 76 -4.20 -2.89 -6.62
CA VAL A 76 -4.90 -3.64 -5.59
C VAL A 76 -5.43 -4.92 -6.22
N SER A 77 -5.10 -6.08 -5.65
CA SER A 77 -5.62 -7.34 -6.15
C SER A 77 -7.12 -7.42 -5.89
N ARG A 78 -7.84 -8.09 -6.80
CA ARG A 78 -9.30 -8.24 -6.68
C ARG A 78 -9.70 -8.84 -5.34
N ALA A 79 -8.95 -9.81 -4.84
CA ALA A 79 -9.24 -10.46 -3.57
C ALA A 79 -9.08 -9.52 -2.35
N LYS A 80 -8.37 -8.41 -2.50
CA LYS A 80 -8.09 -7.48 -1.41
C LYS A 80 -8.98 -6.23 -1.41
N ILE A 81 -9.79 -6.03 -2.45
CA ILE A 81 -10.57 -4.79 -2.61
C ILE A 81 -11.51 -4.54 -1.42
N ALA A 82 -12.23 -5.56 -0.99
CA ALA A 82 -13.18 -5.40 0.13
C ALA A 82 -12.47 -5.03 1.43
N GLU A 83 -11.36 -5.70 1.73
CA GLU A 83 -10.56 -5.39 2.92
C GLU A 83 -9.99 -3.97 2.87
N VAL A 84 -9.46 -3.58 1.72
CA VAL A 84 -8.90 -2.24 1.54
C VAL A 84 -9.96 -1.16 1.73
N LYS A 85 -11.14 -1.35 1.14
CA LYS A 85 -12.24 -0.41 1.29
C LYS A 85 -12.69 -0.28 2.74
N ALA A 86 -12.79 -1.41 3.45
CA ALA A 86 -13.18 -1.42 4.85
C ALA A 86 -12.15 -0.67 5.71
N ARG A 87 -10.86 -0.93 5.48
CA ARG A 87 -9.79 -0.30 6.23
C ARG A 87 -9.74 1.22 5.97
N LEU A 88 -9.88 1.63 4.73
CA LEU A 88 -9.89 3.04 4.36
C LEU A 88 -11.15 3.75 4.87
N GLY A 89 -12.29 3.08 4.80
CA GLY A 89 -13.55 3.62 5.32
C GLY A 89 -13.47 3.90 6.81
N LEU A 90 -12.90 2.98 7.58
CA LEU A 90 -12.72 3.16 9.02
C LEU A 90 -11.76 4.32 9.32
N ALA A 91 -10.66 4.40 8.59
CA ALA A 91 -9.67 5.46 8.78
C ALA A 91 -10.25 6.84 8.49
N ARG A 92 -11.16 6.96 7.51
CA ARG A 92 -11.75 8.23 7.11
C ARG A 92 -12.93 8.67 7.98
N ARG A 93 -13.50 7.75 8.76
CA ARG A 93 -14.63 8.07 9.64
C ARG A 93 -14.28 8.99 10.80
N HIS A 94 -13.00 9.15 11.07
CA HIS A 94 -12.50 10.00 12.15
C HIS A 94 -12.01 11.35 11.66
N ALA A 95 -12.28 11.65 10.43
CA ALA A 95 -11.93 12.96 9.86
C ALA A 95 -12.82 14.07 10.38
#